data_001552034c7d2caa3b4604ca533efc5d
#
_entry.id   001552034c7d2caa3b4604ca533efc5d
#
_cell.length_a   1.000
_cell.length_b   1.000
_cell.length_c   1.000
_cell.angle_alpha   90.00
_cell.angle_beta   90.00
_cell.angle_gamma   90.00
#
_symmetry.space_group_name_H-M   'P 1'
#
loop_
_entity.id
_entity.type
_entity.pdbx_description
1 polymer ?
#
loop_
_entity_poly.entity_id
_entity_poly.type
_entity_poly.pdbx_seq_one_letter_code
_entity_poly.pdbx_strand_id
1 'polypeptide(L)'
;RDGWNGFNVLHFAAARMGGLMLGYAFDGGIKALAAKKPKLAFFLGADEVDYSLFADSFKVYVGHHGDAGAHAADVILPGAAYTEKSGTYVNLEGRVQRGDRAVFAPGDAREDWSIFRALSELTGKVLPFDSLDELRAEMAKAVPALGREGLADYGWAAPELADKATADIADYPIKDFYLTNAICRASETMQRCSGELVHGQDYAEAAE
;
A
#
# COMPACT_ATOMS: atom_id res chain seq x y z
N ARG A 1 27.71 -14.18 9.61
CA ARG A 1 28.38 -13.30 10.56
C ARG A 1 27.49 -13.15 11.78
N ASP A 2 28.02 -13.41 12.97
CA ASP A 2 27.26 -13.32 14.20
C ASP A 2 26.65 -11.91 14.36
N GLY A 3 25.37 -11.84 14.74
CA GLY A 3 24.65 -10.59 14.93
C GLY A 3 24.23 -9.85 13.64
N TRP A 4 24.39 -10.47 12.46
CA TRP A 4 23.94 -9.90 11.20
C TRP A 4 23.21 -10.93 10.36
N ASN A 5 22.00 -10.61 9.91
CA ASN A 5 21.31 -11.40 8.91
C ASN A 5 21.52 -10.76 7.53
N GLY A 6 21.85 -11.55 6.54
CA GLY A 6 22.00 -11.10 5.15
C GLY A 6 20.70 -11.10 4.35
N PHE A 7 19.57 -11.40 4.99
CA PHE A 7 18.28 -11.50 4.32
C PHE A 7 17.56 -10.17 4.37
N ASN A 8 17.32 -9.59 3.22
CA ASN A 8 16.58 -8.33 3.06
C ASN A 8 15.58 -8.47 1.92
N VAL A 9 14.36 -7.95 2.12
CA VAL A 9 13.30 -7.92 1.12
C VAL A 9 12.96 -6.47 0.82
N LEU A 10 13.20 -6.05 -0.42
CA LEU A 10 12.77 -4.73 -0.89
C LEU A 10 11.25 -4.76 -1.15
N HIS A 11 10.53 -3.84 -0.53
CA HIS A 11 9.10 -3.72 -0.69
C HIS A 11 8.73 -2.71 -1.78
N PHE A 12 7.67 -2.99 -2.52
CA PHE A 12 7.17 -2.10 -3.57
C PHE A 12 6.37 -0.90 -3.05
N ALA A 13 5.84 -1.00 -1.84
CA ALA A 13 5.02 0.05 -1.23
C ALA A 13 5.71 0.64 0.01
N ALA A 14 5.82 1.96 0.06
CA ALA A 14 6.46 2.68 1.16
C ALA A 14 5.83 2.42 2.54
N ALA A 15 4.52 2.14 2.58
CA ALA A 15 3.78 1.86 3.81
C ALA A 15 3.85 0.39 4.25
N ARG A 16 4.44 -0.51 3.47
CA ARG A 16 4.36 -1.96 3.74
C ARG A 16 5.01 -2.36 5.06
N MET A 17 6.20 -1.83 5.37
CA MET A 17 6.86 -2.15 6.63
C MET A 17 6.02 -1.74 7.84
N GLY A 18 5.48 -0.53 7.85
CA GLY A 18 4.58 -0.07 8.91
C GLY A 18 3.32 -0.94 9.03
N GLY A 19 2.75 -1.35 7.89
CA GLY A 19 1.61 -2.27 7.85
C GLY A 19 1.94 -3.63 8.47
N LEU A 20 3.08 -4.22 8.10
CA LEU A 20 3.53 -5.51 8.67
C LEU A 20 3.78 -5.40 10.18
N MET A 21 4.35 -4.30 10.65
CA MET A 21 4.54 -4.05 12.08
C MET A 21 3.22 -3.98 12.85
N LEU A 22 2.17 -3.49 12.22
CA LEU A 22 0.81 -3.46 12.77
C LEU A 22 0.08 -4.80 12.63
N GLY A 23 0.71 -5.83 12.09
CA GLY A 23 0.09 -7.12 11.84
C GLY A 23 -0.86 -7.11 10.63
N TYR A 24 -0.76 -6.12 9.75
CA TYR A 24 -1.53 -6.06 8.50
C TYR A 24 -0.97 -7.07 7.49
N ALA A 25 -1.18 -8.34 7.81
CA ALA A 25 -0.78 -9.49 7.01
C ALA A 25 -1.82 -10.60 7.15
N PHE A 26 -1.87 -11.47 6.15
CA PHE A 26 -2.72 -12.65 6.17
C PHE A 26 -1.90 -13.87 5.75
N ASP A 27 -1.96 -14.94 6.54
CA ASP A 27 -1.24 -16.19 6.26
C ASP A 27 -1.68 -16.77 4.92
N GLY A 28 -0.71 -17.03 4.04
CA GLY A 28 -0.95 -17.44 2.67
C GLY A 28 -1.29 -16.29 1.72
N GLY A 29 -1.23 -15.04 2.20
CA GLY A 29 -1.37 -13.83 1.40
C GLY A 29 -2.76 -13.60 0.81
N ILE A 30 -2.82 -12.76 -0.22
CA ILE A 30 -4.09 -12.30 -0.80
C ILE A 30 -4.95 -13.44 -1.41
N LYS A 31 -4.33 -14.48 -1.94
CA LYS A 31 -5.05 -15.65 -2.48
C LYS A 31 -5.77 -16.42 -1.38
N ALA A 32 -5.12 -16.60 -0.23
CA ALA A 32 -5.73 -17.26 0.92
C ALA A 32 -6.83 -16.39 1.55
N LEU A 33 -6.65 -15.06 1.57
CA LEU A 33 -7.69 -14.13 1.99
C LEU A 33 -8.92 -14.21 1.07
N ALA A 34 -8.72 -14.17 -0.23
CA ALA A 34 -9.79 -14.28 -1.23
C ALA A 34 -10.54 -15.62 -1.12
N ALA A 35 -9.82 -16.72 -0.83
CA ALA A 35 -10.44 -18.04 -0.61
C ALA A 35 -11.41 -18.08 0.58
N LYS A 36 -11.35 -17.13 1.51
CA LYS A 36 -12.34 -16.94 2.59
C LYS A 36 -13.66 -16.37 2.09
N LYS A 37 -13.74 -15.94 0.82
CA LYS A 37 -14.92 -15.35 0.19
C LYS A 37 -15.54 -14.22 1.00
N PRO A 38 -14.77 -13.13 1.29
CA PRO A 38 -15.31 -12.00 2.04
C PRO A 38 -16.50 -11.40 1.26
N LYS A 39 -17.59 -11.09 1.96
CA LYS A 39 -18.76 -10.45 1.34
C LYS A 39 -18.49 -8.99 1.00
N LEU A 40 -17.60 -8.34 1.75
CA LEU A 40 -17.20 -6.94 1.61
C LEU A 40 -15.68 -6.87 1.67
N ALA A 41 -15.08 -6.18 0.72
CA ALA A 41 -13.64 -5.96 0.64
C ALA A 41 -13.34 -4.48 0.39
N PHE A 42 -12.46 -3.91 1.22
CA PHE A 42 -11.92 -2.55 1.04
C PHE A 42 -10.53 -2.64 0.45
N PHE A 43 -10.29 -1.86 -0.60
CA PHE A 43 -9.01 -1.74 -1.28
C PHE A 43 -8.50 -0.31 -1.14
N LEU A 44 -7.44 -0.11 -0.36
CA LEU A 44 -6.88 1.21 -0.06
C LEU A 44 -5.66 1.45 -0.96
N GLY A 45 -5.86 2.18 -2.05
CA GLY A 45 -4.83 2.47 -3.05
C GLY A 45 -4.16 1.23 -3.62
N ALA A 46 -4.88 0.11 -3.71
CA ALA A 46 -4.34 -1.20 -4.04
C ALA A 46 -4.67 -1.56 -5.49
N ASP A 47 -4.00 -0.93 -6.46
CA ASP A 47 -4.23 -1.14 -7.89
C ASP A 47 -3.49 -2.36 -8.46
N GLU A 48 -2.50 -2.91 -7.74
CA GLU A 48 -1.69 -4.06 -8.16
C GLU A 48 -2.27 -5.40 -7.68
N VAL A 49 -3.58 -5.47 -7.46
CA VAL A 49 -4.30 -6.66 -7.01
C VAL A 49 -5.02 -7.32 -8.17
N ASP A 50 -4.98 -8.65 -8.21
CA ASP A 50 -5.87 -9.41 -9.08
C ASP A 50 -7.31 -9.39 -8.54
N TYR A 51 -8.11 -8.48 -9.03
CA TYR A 51 -9.50 -8.27 -8.61
C TYR A 51 -10.43 -9.43 -8.96
N SER A 52 -10.04 -10.31 -9.90
CA SER A 52 -10.82 -11.51 -10.24
C SER A 52 -10.93 -12.48 -9.06
N LEU A 53 -9.96 -12.45 -8.14
CA LEU A 53 -9.99 -13.21 -6.89
C LEU A 53 -11.16 -12.82 -5.97
N PHE A 54 -11.69 -11.61 -6.13
CA PHE A 54 -12.78 -11.03 -5.33
C PHE A 54 -14.06 -10.81 -6.13
N ALA A 55 -14.27 -11.59 -7.18
CA ALA A 55 -15.43 -11.43 -8.07
C ALA A 55 -16.78 -11.48 -7.32
N ASP A 56 -16.88 -12.33 -6.29
CA ASP A 56 -18.09 -12.49 -5.47
C ASP A 56 -18.20 -11.49 -4.31
N SER A 57 -17.21 -10.59 -4.12
CA SER A 57 -17.20 -9.62 -3.03
C SER A 57 -17.78 -8.29 -3.50
N PHE A 58 -18.50 -7.59 -2.61
CA PHE A 58 -18.77 -6.17 -2.79
C PHE A 58 -17.48 -5.38 -2.52
N LYS A 59 -16.99 -4.67 -3.53
CA LYS A 59 -15.68 -4.03 -3.54
C LYS A 59 -15.81 -2.53 -3.35
N VAL A 60 -15.16 -2.01 -2.30
CA VAL A 60 -15.03 -0.57 -2.05
C VAL A 60 -13.58 -0.19 -2.29
N TYR A 61 -13.35 0.69 -3.24
CA TYR A 61 -12.02 1.23 -3.51
C TYR A 61 -11.87 2.62 -2.89
N VAL A 62 -10.80 2.81 -2.13
CA VAL A 62 -10.39 4.11 -1.59
C VAL A 62 -9.09 4.50 -2.26
N GLY A 63 -9.09 5.49 -3.12
CA GLY A 63 -7.90 5.86 -3.88
C GLY A 63 -8.02 7.22 -4.55
N HIS A 64 -6.96 7.64 -5.22
CA HIS A 64 -6.79 8.98 -5.76
C HIS A 64 -6.63 9.04 -7.28
N HIS A 65 -6.54 7.91 -7.97
CA HIS A 65 -6.44 7.83 -9.44
C HIS A 65 -7.42 6.78 -9.97
N GLY A 66 -7.92 7.02 -11.18
CA GLY A 66 -8.78 6.10 -11.90
C GLY A 66 -7.99 4.98 -12.56
N ASP A 67 -7.59 3.98 -11.81
CA ASP A 67 -6.82 2.83 -12.28
C ASP A 67 -7.57 1.51 -11.99
N ALA A 68 -6.90 0.37 -12.03
CA ALA A 68 -7.48 -0.97 -11.93
C ALA A 68 -8.44 -1.13 -10.74
N GLY A 69 -8.08 -0.57 -9.57
CA GLY A 69 -8.92 -0.59 -8.37
C GLY A 69 -10.25 0.13 -8.57
N ALA A 70 -10.20 1.32 -9.15
CA ALA A 70 -11.41 2.11 -9.43
C ALA A 70 -12.33 1.43 -10.45
N HIS A 71 -11.74 0.81 -11.51
CA HIS A 71 -12.52 0.11 -12.54
C HIS A 71 -13.17 -1.18 -12.03
N ALA A 72 -12.57 -1.84 -11.03
CA ALA A 72 -13.10 -3.09 -10.48
C ALA A 72 -14.09 -2.89 -9.32
N ALA A 73 -14.19 -1.69 -8.77
CA ALA A 73 -14.97 -1.40 -7.58
C ALA A 73 -16.47 -1.26 -7.86
N ASP A 74 -17.28 -1.67 -6.88
CA ASP A 74 -18.72 -1.38 -6.84
C ASP A 74 -18.98 0.02 -6.27
N VAL A 75 -18.10 0.52 -5.39
CA VAL A 75 -18.12 1.88 -4.83
C VAL A 75 -16.71 2.44 -4.80
N ILE A 76 -16.56 3.69 -5.20
CA ILE A 76 -15.31 4.45 -5.10
C ILE A 76 -15.51 5.55 -4.06
N LEU A 77 -14.61 5.58 -3.07
CA LEU A 77 -14.48 6.67 -2.11
C LEU A 77 -13.20 7.45 -2.45
N PRO A 78 -13.29 8.75 -2.76
CA PRO A 78 -12.10 9.50 -3.14
C PRO A 78 -11.17 9.68 -1.95
N GLY A 79 -9.98 9.08 -2.04
CA GLY A 79 -8.91 9.14 -1.05
C GLY A 79 -7.89 10.21 -1.41
N ALA A 80 -7.21 10.74 -0.40
CA ALA A 80 -6.13 11.70 -0.57
C ALA A 80 -4.85 11.02 -1.07
N ALA A 81 -4.10 11.66 -1.98
CA ALA A 81 -2.77 11.23 -2.39
C ALA A 81 -1.73 11.43 -1.26
N TYR A 82 -0.55 10.87 -1.41
CA TYR A 82 0.49 10.95 -0.36
C TYR A 82 0.94 12.38 -0.04
N THR A 83 0.86 13.31 -0.98
CA THR A 83 1.14 14.74 -0.78
C THR A 83 -0.02 15.51 -0.13
N GLU A 84 -1.19 14.93 -0.11
CA GLU A 84 -2.46 15.53 0.33
C GLU A 84 -2.88 15.03 1.71
N LYS A 85 -2.11 14.14 2.31
CA LYS A 85 -2.33 13.58 3.65
C LYS A 85 -1.05 13.45 4.43
N SER A 86 -1.14 13.47 5.75
CA SER A 86 -0.03 13.11 6.61
C SER A 86 0.03 11.61 6.82
N GLY A 87 1.24 11.06 6.85
CA GLY A 87 1.44 9.60 6.99
C GLY A 87 2.62 9.25 7.90
N THR A 88 2.59 8.04 8.43
CA THR A 88 3.73 7.43 9.14
C THR A 88 4.27 6.30 8.27
N TYR A 89 5.57 6.35 8.00
CA TYR A 89 6.28 5.41 7.14
C TYR A 89 7.41 4.74 7.91
N VAL A 90 7.69 3.50 7.56
CA VAL A 90 8.83 2.77 8.12
C VAL A 90 9.64 2.20 6.97
N ASN A 91 10.94 2.49 6.95
CA ASN A 91 11.84 1.92 5.96
C ASN A 91 12.31 0.51 6.36
N LEU A 92 13.13 -0.13 5.51
CA LEU A 92 13.64 -1.49 5.74
C LEU A 92 14.57 -1.61 6.96
N GLU A 93 15.16 -0.50 7.40
CA GLU A 93 15.98 -0.47 8.63
C GLU A 93 15.14 -0.39 9.91
N GLY A 94 13.81 -0.25 9.80
CA GLY A 94 12.93 0.02 10.93
C GLY A 94 12.88 1.49 11.35
N ARG A 95 13.36 2.40 10.50
CA ARG A 95 13.30 3.85 10.77
C ARG A 95 11.90 4.37 10.55
N VAL A 96 11.29 4.87 11.61
CA VAL A 96 9.98 5.51 11.58
C VAL A 96 10.15 6.97 11.18
N GLN A 97 9.40 7.39 10.17
CA GLN A 97 9.41 8.74 9.62
C GLN A 97 7.99 9.23 9.43
N ARG A 98 7.78 10.52 9.57
CA ARG A 98 6.50 11.18 9.28
C ARG A 98 6.63 12.01 8.02
N GLY A 99 5.61 11.92 7.17
CA GLY A 99 5.40 12.84 6.06
C GLY A 99 4.22 13.73 6.41
N ASP A 100 4.42 15.04 6.33
CA ASP A 100 3.35 16.00 6.54
C ASP A 100 2.63 16.31 5.23
N ARG A 101 1.36 16.63 5.34
CA ARG A 101 0.56 17.06 4.20
C ARG A 101 1.15 18.35 3.60
N ALA A 102 1.46 18.31 2.29
CA ALA A 102 2.00 19.44 1.57
C ALA A 102 0.89 20.33 0.96
N VAL A 103 -0.19 19.72 0.49
CA VAL A 103 -1.34 20.42 -0.13
C VAL A 103 -2.65 19.82 0.36
N PHE A 104 -3.74 20.55 0.20
CA PHE A 104 -5.06 20.02 0.51
C PHE A 104 -5.53 19.06 -0.59
N ALA A 105 -6.25 18.02 -0.20
CA ALA A 105 -6.89 17.11 -1.14
C ALA A 105 -7.96 17.84 -1.96
N PRO A 106 -8.06 17.55 -3.27
CA PRO A 106 -9.04 18.21 -4.15
C PRO A 106 -10.46 17.65 -3.93
N GLY A 107 -11.45 18.49 -4.16
CA GLY A 107 -12.86 18.11 -4.16
C GLY A 107 -13.30 17.39 -2.88
N ASP A 108 -13.91 16.22 -3.08
CA ASP A 108 -14.41 15.39 -1.97
C ASP A 108 -13.40 14.37 -1.44
N ALA A 109 -12.16 14.41 -1.90
CA ALA A 109 -11.13 13.51 -1.41
C ALA A 109 -10.83 13.74 0.09
N ARG A 110 -10.69 12.65 0.82
CA ARG A 110 -10.46 12.64 2.28
C ARG A 110 -9.30 11.72 2.63
N GLU A 111 -8.69 11.97 3.79
CA GLU A 111 -7.72 11.05 4.37
C GLU A 111 -8.39 9.73 4.75
N ASP A 112 -7.75 8.60 4.44
CA ASP A 112 -8.34 7.27 4.60
C ASP A 112 -8.87 7.02 6.02
N TRP A 113 -8.13 7.47 7.03
CA TRP A 113 -8.52 7.28 8.43
C TRP A 113 -9.84 7.98 8.78
N SER A 114 -10.10 9.16 8.20
CA SER A 114 -11.33 9.92 8.45
C SER A 114 -12.55 9.25 7.80
N ILE A 115 -12.35 8.61 6.63
CA ILE A 115 -13.37 7.79 5.97
C ILE A 115 -13.75 6.63 6.87
N PHE A 116 -12.78 5.88 7.39
CA PHE A 116 -13.05 4.74 8.28
C PHE A 116 -13.62 5.17 9.62
N ARG A 117 -13.17 6.31 10.16
CA ARG A 117 -13.74 6.86 11.40
C ARG A 117 -15.23 7.16 11.21
N ALA A 118 -15.62 7.84 10.14
CA ALA A 118 -17.02 8.12 9.83
C ALA A 118 -17.83 6.84 9.60
N LEU A 119 -17.30 5.89 8.82
CA LEU A 119 -17.94 4.61 8.57
C LEU A 119 -18.18 3.81 9.86
N SER A 120 -17.27 3.90 10.82
CA SER A 120 -17.37 3.18 12.09
C SER A 120 -18.62 3.53 12.91
N GLU A 121 -19.12 4.77 12.81
CA GLU A 121 -20.36 5.20 13.44
C GLU A 121 -21.56 4.44 12.88
N LEU A 122 -21.59 4.26 11.55
CA LEU A 122 -22.69 3.57 10.87
C LEU A 122 -22.70 2.06 11.16
N THR A 123 -21.55 1.48 11.47
CA THR A 123 -21.43 0.04 11.81
C THR A 123 -21.67 -0.25 13.29
N GLY A 124 -21.84 0.77 14.12
CA GLY A 124 -22.04 0.64 15.55
C GLY A 124 -20.78 0.24 16.34
N LYS A 125 -19.60 0.26 15.69
CA LYS A 125 -18.29 0.01 16.31
C LYS A 125 -17.42 1.24 16.11
N VAL A 126 -17.68 2.28 16.89
CA VAL A 126 -16.99 3.56 16.77
C VAL A 126 -15.51 3.40 17.09
N LEU A 127 -14.65 3.85 16.16
CA LEU A 127 -13.21 3.89 16.36
C LEU A 127 -12.85 4.97 17.40
N PRO A 128 -11.91 4.69 18.31
CA PRO A 128 -11.64 5.52 19.49
C PRO A 128 -10.71 6.71 19.21
N PHE A 129 -10.90 7.40 18.09
CA PHE A 129 -10.09 8.56 17.71
C PHE A 129 -10.87 9.49 16.78
N ASP A 130 -10.77 10.79 17.02
CA ASP A 130 -11.37 11.85 16.22
C ASP A 130 -10.33 12.76 15.54
N SER A 131 -9.04 12.48 15.77
CA SER A 131 -7.93 13.21 15.17
C SER A 131 -6.79 12.26 14.77
N LEU A 132 -5.90 12.75 13.89
CA LEU A 132 -4.71 12.01 13.48
C LEU A 132 -3.78 11.74 14.65
N ASP A 133 -3.70 12.66 15.60
CA ASP A 133 -2.84 12.48 16.79
C ASP A 133 -3.39 11.40 17.73
N GLU A 134 -4.71 11.33 17.90
CA GLU A 134 -5.34 10.24 18.64
C GLU A 134 -5.17 8.89 17.93
N LEU A 135 -5.33 8.84 16.61
CA LEU A 135 -5.03 7.64 15.82
C LEU A 135 -3.57 7.20 16.00
N ARG A 136 -2.61 8.14 15.97
CA ARG A 136 -1.19 7.86 16.22
C ARG A 136 -0.95 7.37 17.64
N ALA A 137 -1.68 7.88 18.62
CA ALA A 137 -1.62 7.39 19.99
C ALA A 137 -2.11 5.94 20.09
N GLU A 138 -3.20 5.58 19.43
CA GLU A 138 -3.68 4.18 19.37
C GLU A 138 -2.68 3.29 18.62
N MET A 139 -2.10 3.76 17.53
CA MET A 139 -1.03 3.05 16.81
C MET A 139 0.18 2.78 17.72
N ALA A 140 0.60 3.78 18.51
CA ALA A 140 1.71 3.64 19.45
C ALA A 140 1.40 2.69 20.63
N LYS A 141 0.14 2.60 21.06
CA LYS A 141 -0.29 1.59 22.05
C LYS A 141 -0.17 0.19 21.47
N ALA A 142 -0.58 0.00 20.21
CA ALA A 142 -0.50 -1.29 19.53
C ALA A 142 0.94 -1.71 19.24
N VAL A 143 1.76 -0.77 18.76
CA VAL A 143 3.17 -0.98 18.40
C VAL A 143 4.00 0.21 18.92
N PRO A 144 4.59 0.11 20.12
CA PRO A 144 5.32 1.21 20.76
C PRO A 144 6.43 1.83 19.90
N ALA A 145 7.05 1.03 19.04
CA ALA A 145 8.08 1.50 18.12
C ALA A 145 7.57 2.55 17.12
N LEU A 146 6.30 2.51 16.74
CA LEU A 146 5.69 3.49 15.83
C LEU A 146 5.35 4.82 16.51
N GLY A 147 5.44 4.90 17.83
CA GLY A 147 5.12 6.09 18.60
C GLY A 147 6.20 7.17 18.59
N ARG A 148 7.40 6.88 18.07
CA ARG A 148 8.52 7.82 18.00
C ARG A 148 9.23 7.72 16.67
N GLU A 149 9.68 8.86 16.16
CA GLU A 149 10.49 8.91 14.95
C GLU A 149 11.91 8.43 15.22
N GLY A 150 12.55 7.93 14.18
CA GLY A 150 13.91 7.44 14.20
C GLY A 150 14.01 5.92 14.09
N LEU A 151 15.20 5.39 14.27
CA LEU A 151 15.47 3.97 14.20
C LEU A 151 14.86 3.27 15.42
N ALA A 152 13.96 2.31 15.15
CA ALA A 152 13.45 1.42 16.18
C ALA A 152 14.42 0.24 16.36
N ASP A 153 14.69 -0.10 17.62
CA ASP A 153 15.43 -1.31 17.92
C ASP A 153 14.46 -2.51 17.84
N TYR A 154 14.55 -3.23 16.74
CA TYR A 154 13.80 -4.47 16.52
C TYR A 154 14.70 -5.66 16.77
N GLY A 155 14.34 -6.45 17.77
CA GLY A 155 14.92 -7.79 17.90
C GLY A 155 14.61 -8.59 16.63
N TRP A 156 15.66 -9.01 15.92
CA TRP A 156 15.50 -9.87 14.76
C TRP A 156 15.26 -11.32 15.19
N ALA A 157 14.15 -11.90 14.75
CA ALA A 157 13.90 -13.33 14.85
C ALA A 157 14.22 -13.97 13.49
N ALA A 158 15.00 -15.03 13.50
CA ALA A 158 15.28 -15.79 12.27
C ALA A 158 13.95 -16.30 11.71
N PRO A 159 13.67 -16.12 10.41
CA PRO A 159 12.49 -16.72 9.80
C PRO A 159 12.62 -18.25 9.83
N GLU A 160 11.50 -18.95 10.05
CA GLU A 160 11.43 -20.37 9.79
C GLU A 160 11.57 -20.59 8.28
N LEU A 161 12.68 -21.14 7.86
CA LEU A 161 12.93 -21.46 6.46
C LEU A 161 12.44 -22.88 6.19
N ALA A 162 11.84 -23.09 5.02
CA ALA A 162 11.53 -24.43 4.54
C ALA A 162 12.84 -25.24 4.39
N ASP A 163 12.81 -26.52 4.72
CA ASP A 163 13.97 -27.42 4.72
C ASP A 163 14.67 -27.56 3.36
N LYS A 164 14.06 -27.08 2.28
CA LYS A 164 14.60 -27.17 0.93
C LYS A 164 14.52 -25.82 0.22
N ALA A 165 15.69 -25.28 -0.11
CA ALA A 165 15.77 -24.24 -1.13
C ALA A 165 15.42 -24.84 -2.49
N THR A 166 14.57 -24.18 -3.27
CA THR A 166 14.37 -24.51 -4.68
C THR A 166 15.49 -23.88 -5.50
N ALA A 167 15.89 -24.55 -6.59
CA ALA A 167 16.83 -23.96 -7.55
C ALA A 167 16.16 -23.00 -8.52
N ASP A 168 14.86 -22.80 -8.38
CA ASP A 168 14.09 -21.92 -9.25
C ASP A 168 14.40 -20.46 -8.93
N ILE A 169 14.80 -19.74 -9.97
CA ILE A 169 14.98 -18.28 -9.88
C ILE A 169 13.58 -17.67 -10.01
N ALA A 170 13.17 -16.92 -8.99
CA ALA A 170 11.91 -16.17 -9.09
C ALA A 170 11.98 -15.13 -10.22
N ASP A 171 10.91 -15.03 -10.99
CA ASP A 171 10.78 -13.99 -11.98
C ASP A 171 10.94 -12.60 -11.35
N TYR A 172 11.59 -11.69 -12.08
CA TYR A 172 11.69 -10.30 -11.65
C TYR A 172 10.29 -9.66 -11.67
N PRO A 173 9.79 -9.20 -10.53
CA PRO A 173 8.38 -8.82 -10.41
C PRO A 173 8.05 -7.49 -11.08
N ILE A 174 9.03 -6.62 -11.33
CA ILE A 174 8.82 -5.35 -12.03
C ILE A 174 9.06 -5.60 -13.52
N LYS A 175 7.99 -5.69 -14.29
CA LYS A 175 8.05 -5.88 -15.74
C LYS A 175 8.21 -4.58 -16.49
N ASP A 176 7.62 -3.52 -15.96
CA ASP A 176 7.73 -2.16 -16.50
C ASP A 176 8.08 -1.19 -15.37
N PHE A 177 9.31 -0.69 -15.41
CA PHE A 177 9.85 0.22 -14.40
C PHE A 177 9.11 1.57 -14.38
N TYR A 178 8.59 2.01 -15.53
CA TYR A 178 7.93 3.31 -15.66
C TYR A 178 6.48 3.31 -15.21
N LEU A 179 5.82 2.14 -15.13
CA LEU A 179 4.39 2.00 -14.84
C LEU A 179 4.10 1.23 -13.54
N THR A 180 4.92 1.41 -12.51
CA THR A 180 4.88 0.60 -11.28
C THR A 180 3.73 0.93 -10.33
N ASN A 181 3.07 2.07 -10.47
CA ASN A 181 1.98 2.50 -9.59
C ASN A 181 0.97 3.37 -10.34
N ALA A 182 -0.19 3.63 -9.73
CA ALA A 182 -1.28 4.38 -10.34
C ALA A 182 -0.89 5.80 -10.78
N ILE A 183 -0.03 6.49 -10.04
CA ILE A 183 0.45 7.84 -10.40
C ILE A 183 1.32 7.77 -11.66
N CYS A 184 2.25 6.82 -11.71
CA CYS A 184 3.09 6.61 -12.89
C CYS A 184 2.25 6.24 -14.11
N ARG A 185 1.27 5.36 -13.95
CA ARG A 185 0.36 4.96 -15.04
C ARG A 185 -0.53 6.10 -15.53
N ALA A 186 -0.84 7.08 -14.69
CA ALA A 186 -1.58 8.29 -15.08
C ALA A 186 -0.69 9.37 -15.71
N SER A 187 0.63 9.24 -15.63
CA SER A 187 1.58 10.22 -16.17
C SER A 187 1.86 9.97 -17.65
N GLU A 188 1.52 10.93 -18.53
CA GLU A 188 1.82 10.86 -19.96
C GLU A 188 3.33 10.69 -20.22
N THR A 189 4.18 11.38 -19.45
CA THR A 189 5.63 11.25 -19.56
C THR A 189 6.09 9.83 -19.25
N MET A 190 5.57 9.21 -18.18
CA MET A 190 5.96 7.85 -17.81
C MET A 190 5.43 6.82 -18.81
N GLN A 191 4.21 7.00 -19.31
CA GLN A 191 3.66 6.18 -20.39
C GLN A 191 4.52 6.26 -21.66
N ARG A 192 4.97 7.46 -22.03
CA ARG A 192 5.88 7.66 -23.16
C ARG A 192 7.23 6.98 -22.93
N CYS A 193 7.84 7.13 -21.75
CA CYS A 193 9.07 6.42 -21.41
C CYS A 193 8.90 4.90 -21.50
N SER A 194 7.79 4.36 -21.01
CA SER A 194 7.46 2.94 -21.14
C SER A 194 7.38 2.54 -22.62
N GLY A 195 6.61 3.28 -23.41
CA GLY A 195 6.46 3.01 -24.84
C GLY A 195 7.79 3.02 -25.59
N GLU A 196 8.59 4.06 -25.43
CA GLU A 196 9.86 4.22 -26.12
C GLU A 196 10.93 3.21 -25.63
N LEU A 197 11.13 3.11 -24.32
CA LEU A 197 12.31 2.43 -23.76
C LEU A 197 12.05 0.95 -23.43
N VAL A 198 10.82 0.55 -23.17
CA VAL A 198 10.46 -0.84 -22.88
C VAL A 198 9.85 -1.53 -24.08
N HIS A 199 8.97 -0.83 -24.82
CA HIS A 199 8.19 -1.44 -25.91
C HIS A 199 8.69 -1.04 -27.31
N GLY A 200 9.72 -0.18 -27.42
CA GLY A 200 10.35 0.20 -28.69
C GLY A 200 9.42 1.00 -29.62
N GLN A 201 8.43 1.70 -29.06
CA GLN A 201 7.55 2.57 -29.84
C GLN A 201 8.27 3.87 -30.20
N ASP A 202 8.13 4.31 -31.43
CA ASP A 202 8.69 5.59 -31.89
C ASP A 202 7.61 6.68 -31.75
N TYR A 203 7.80 7.59 -30.80
CA TYR A 203 6.89 8.72 -30.58
C TYR A 203 7.31 9.99 -31.31
N ALA A 204 8.39 9.94 -32.10
CA ALA A 204 8.90 11.11 -32.81
C ALA A 204 7.95 11.61 -33.91
N GLU A 205 7.06 10.75 -34.42
CA GLU A 205 6.11 11.09 -35.49
C GLU A 205 4.76 11.65 -35.02
N ALA A 206 4.48 11.68 -33.70
CA ALA A 206 3.18 12.10 -33.17
C ALA A 206 3.11 13.59 -32.75
N ALA A 207 4.13 14.38 -33.04
CA ALA A 207 4.27 15.79 -32.65
C ALA A 207 4.13 16.80 -33.81
N GLU A 208 3.43 16.42 -34.90
CA GLU A 208 3.03 17.36 -35.94
C GLU A 208 1.55 17.79 -35.88
#